data_50d7a6bf5c8430e653a9ea0a5a406523
#
_entry.id   50d7a6bf5c8430e653a9ea0a5a406523
#
_cell.length_a   1.000
_cell.length_b   1.000
_cell.length_c   1.000
_cell.angle_alpha   90.00
_cell.angle_beta   90.00
_cell.angle_gamma   90.00
#
_symmetry.space_group_name_H-M   'P 1'
#
loop_
_entity.id
_entity.type
_entity.pdbx_description
1 polymer ?
#
loop_
_entity_poly.entity_id
_entity_poly.type
_entity_poly.pdbx_seq_one_letter_code
_entity_poly.pdbx_strand_id
1 'polypeptide(L)' 'MKYILSTKLENGESIEKVYSSIRKISQELGTTYCSCYSNFLDSVEPTRKPSKKLSQLMFNKKYKIDVAP' A
#
# COMPACT_ATOMS: atom_id res chain seq x y z
N MET A 1 15.86 2.13 -4.46
CA MET A 1 14.98 1.76 -3.32
C MET A 1 13.90 0.81 -3.80
N LYS A 2 13.63 -0.23 -3.04
CA LYS A 2 12.59 -1.21 -3.39
C LYS A 2 11.45 -1.12 -2.38
N TYR A 3 10.27 -1.56 -2.80
CA TYR A 3 9.06 -1.50 -1.99
C TYR A 3 8.43 -2.88 -1.89
N ILE A 4 7.81 -3.17 -0.74
CA ILE A 4 7.07 -4.42 -0.54
C ILE A 4 5.59 -4.09 -0.51
N LEU A 5 4.82 -4.79 -1.35
CA LEU A 5 3.37 -4.73 -1.33
C LEU A 5 2.86 -5.99 -0.64
N SER A 6 2.20 -5.82 0.49
CA SER A 6 1.52 -6.91 1.21
C SER A 6 0.03 -6.85 0.88
N THR A 7 -0.53 -7.96 0.42
CA THR A 7 -1.95 -8.09 0.09
C THR A 7 -2.58 -9.10 1.04
N LYS A 8 -3.62 -8.68 1.76
CA LYS A 8 -4.39 -9.58 2.64
C LYS A 8 -5.40 -10.36 1.84
N LEU A 9 -5.42 -11.67 2.01
CA LEU A 9 -6.39 -12.56 1.40
C LEU A 9 -7.57 -12.79 2.34
N GLU A 10 -8.69 -13.27 1.78
CA GLU A 10 -9.92 -13.52 2.54
C GLU A 10 -9.74 -14.57 3.64
N ASN A 11 -8.83 -15.52 3.43
CA ASN A 11 -8.55 -16.58 4.39
C ASN A 11 -7.63 -16.17 5.54
N GLY A 12 -7.26 -14.88 5.61
CA GLY A 12 -6.37 -14.36 6.64
C GLY A 12 -4.88 -14.44 6.31
N GLU A 13 -4.51 -15.04 5.18
CA GLU A 13 -3.13 -15.07 4.73
C GLU A 13 -2.77 -13.77 4.04
N SER A 14 -1.48 -13.52 3.85
CA SER A 14 -1.00 -12.38 3.09
C SER A 14 0.05 -12.81 2.07
N ILE A 15 0.07 -12.10 0.93
CA ILE A 15 1.05 -12.31 -0.12
C ILE A 15 1.91 -11.05 -0.20
N GLU A 16 3.22 -11.23 -0.25
CA GLU A 16 4.16 -10.13 -0.39
C GLU A 16 4.85 -10.18 -1.75
N LYS A 17 4.96 -9.02 -2.41
CA LYS A 17 5.69 -8.86 -3.65
C LYS A 17 6.59 -7.63 -3.56
N VAL A 18 7.78 -7.70 -4.17
CA VAL A 18 8.73 -6.61 -4.20
C VAL A 18 8.63 -5.87 -5.53
N TYR A 19 8.59 -4.54 -5.48
CA TYR A 19 8.51 -3.68 -6.65
C TYR A 19 9.62 -2.63 -6.60
N SER A 20 10.03 -2.14 -7.78
CA SER A 20 11.09 -1.13 -7.88
C SER A 20 10.56 0.30 -7.69
N SER A 21 9.25 0.51 -7.78
CA SER A 21 8.64 1.83 -7.59
C SER A 21 7.19 1.70 -7.18
N ILE A 22 6.68 2.75 -6.50
CA ILE A 22 5.27 2.83 -6.11
C ILE A 22 4.38 2.96 -7.36
N ARG A 23 4.88 3.61 -8.41
CA ARG A 23 4.15 3.72 -9.68
C ARG A 23 3.85 2.34 -10.27
N LYS A 24 4.82 1.43 -10.22
CA LYS A 24 4.60 0.06 -10.71
C LYS A 24 3.54 -0.67 -9.89
N ILE A 25 3.50 -0.44 -8.58
CA ILE A 25 2.46 -0.99 -7.71
C ILE A 25 1.09 -0.47 -8.16
N SER A 26 0.96 0.83 -8.40
CA SER A 26 -0.31 1.42 -8.81
C SER A 26 -0.80 0.87 -10.16
N GLN A 27 0.12 0.65 -11.10
CA GLN A 27 -0.21 0.07 -12.40
C GLN A 27 -0.67 -1.38 -12.26
N GLU A 28 0.01 -2.15 -11.43
CA GLU A 28 -0.32 -3.56 -11.22
C GLU A 28 -1.70 -3.71 -10.57
N LEU A 29 -2.04 -2.85 -9.61
CA LEU A 29 -3.31 -2.89 -8.90
C LEU A 29 -4.44 -2.19 -9.64
N GLY A 30 -4.14 -1.45 -10.72
CA GLY A 30 -5.14 -0.68 -11.44
C GLY A 30 -5.70 0.49 -10.63
N THR A 31 -4.91 1.05 -9.73
CA THR A 31 -5.31 2.17 -8.88
C THR A 31 -4.44 3.40 -9.14
N THR A 32 -4.74 4.52 -8.47
CA THR A 32 -3.99 5.75 -8.64
C THR A 32 -2.68 5.72 -7.86
N TYR A 33 -1.68 6.43 -8.37
CA TYR A 33 -0.41 6.61 -7.67
C TYR A 33 -0.62 7.24 -6.29
N CYS A 34 -1.53 8.23 -6.21
CA CYS A 34 -1.80 8.93 -4.96
C CYS A 34 -2.30 7.99 -3.86
N SER A 35 -3.15 7.02 -4.20
CA SER A 35 -3.65 6.04 -3.23
C SER A 35 -2.52 5.16 -2.70
N CYS A 36 -1.63 4.71 -3.56
CA CYS A 36 -0.48 3.90 -3.17
C CYS A 36 0.51 4.71 -2.33
N TYR A 37 0.80 5.93 -2.74
CA TYR A 37 1.72 6.80 -2.00
C TYR A 37 1.19 7.14 -0.62
N SER A 38 -0.11 7.43 -0.52
CA SER A 38 -0.75 7.70 0.77
C SER A 38 -0.67 6.48 1.71
N ASN A 39 -0.91 5.29 1.18
CA ASN A 39 -0.76 4.05 1.94
C ASN A 39 0.69 3.87 2.43
N PHE A 40 1.66 4.13 1.56
CA PHE A 40 3.07 4.06 1.91
C PHE A 40 3.42 5.03 3.03
N LEU A 41 2.95 6.28 2.94
CA LEU A 41 3.21 7.29 3.99
C LEU A 41 2.59 6.88 5.32
N ASP A 42 1.40 6.31 5.31
CA ASP A 42 0.75 5.85 6.53
C ASP A 42 1.56 4.72 7.21
N SER A 43 2.29 3.93 6.43
CA SER A 43 3.14 2.86 6.95
C SER A 43 4.44 3.39 7.56
N VAL A 44 5.08 4.40 6.92
CA VAL A 44 6.40 4.89 7.33
C VAL A 44 6.33 6.11 8.24
N GLU A 45 5.19 6.79 8.30
CA GLU A 45 4.96 7.97 9.14
C GLU A 45 3.74 7.75 10.03
N PRO A 46 3.86 6.96 11.11
CA PRO A 46 2.71 6.61 11.96
C PRO A 46 2.06 7.81 12.66
N THR A 47 2.77 8.94 12.76
CA THR A 47 2.23 10.17 13.36
C THR A 47 1.39 10.98 12.38
N ARG A 48 1.42 10.64 11.09
CA ARG A 48 0.64 11.33 10.07
C ARG A 48 -0.85 11.06 10.26
N LYS A 49 -1.69 12.09 10.07
CA LYS A 49 -3.13 11.90 10.11
C LYS A 49 -3.57 11.02 8.95
N PRO A 50 -4.29 9.91 9.21
CA PRO A 50 -4.75 9.05 8.13
C PRO A 50 -5.83 9.74 7.30
N SER A 51 -5.93 9.36 6.02
CA SER A 51 -6.97 9.84 5.14
C SER A 51 -8.34 9.36 5.63
N LYS A 52 -9.35 10.24 5.58
CA LYS A 52 -10.73 9.91 5.95
C LYS A 52 -11.55 9.44 4.74
N LYS A 53 -10.96 9.43 3.54
CA LYS A 53 -11.67 8.94 2.35
C LYS A 53 -11.96 7.46 2.49
N LEU A 54 -13.22 7.07 2.24
CA LEU A 54 -13.63 5.68 2.36
C LEU A 54 -12.82 4.76 1.43
N SER A 55 -12.57 5.20 0.19
CA SER A 55 -11.79 4.43 -0.77
C SER A 55 -10.37 4.17 -0.26
N GLN A 56 -9.74 5.17 0.38
CA GLN A 56 -8.40 5.01 0.94
C GLN A 56 -8.41 4.08 2.15
N LEU A 57 -9.43 4.18 3.00
CA LEU A 57 -9.56 3.29 4.16
C LEU A 57 -9.73 1.83 3.72
N MET A 58 -10.54 1.59 2.69
CA MET A 58 -10.72 0.25 2.14
C MET A 58 -9.43 -0.28 1.52
N PHE A 59 -8.71 0.57 0.79
CA PHE A 59 -7.42 0.21 0.22
C PHE A 59 -6.43 -0.19 1.32
N ASN A 60 -6.36 0.60 2.40
CA ASN A 60 -5.42 0.35 3.50
C ASN A 60 -5.76 -0.92 4.29
N LYS A 61 -7.00 -1.38 4.24
CA LYS A 61 -7.39 -2.65 4.87
C LYS A 61 -6.87 -3.86 4.10
N LYS A 62 -6.78 -3.75 2.78
CA LYS A 62 -6.39 -4.86 1.91
C LYS A 62 -4.89 -4.86 1.59
N TYR A 63 -4.31 -3.68 1.45
CA TYR A 63 -2.92 -3.52 1.01
C TYR A 63 -2.09 -2.75 2.01
N LYS A 64 -0.81 -3.08 2.08
CA LYS A 64 0.17 -2.32 2.84
C LYS A 64 1.44 -2.20 2.00
N ILE A 65 1.94 -0.98 1.83
CA ILE A 65 3.16 -0.70 1.08
C ILE A 65 4.21 -0.23 2.07
N ASP A 66 5.38 -0.87 2.04
CA ASP A 66 6.49 -0.53 2.93
C ASP A 66 7.80 -0.54 2.14
N VAL A 67 8.86 -0.05 2.76
CA VAL A 67 10.19 -0.08 2.16
C VAL A 67 10.78 -1.47 2.34
N ALA A 68 11.32 -2.04 1.26
CA ALA A 68 12.04 -3.29 1.35
C ALA A 68 13.42 -3.06 2.00
N PRO A 69 13.84 -3.94 2.90
CA PRO A 69 15.17 -3.85 3.51
C PRO A 69 16.29 -4.03 2.49
#